data_787761013f9ee63598c7e05f31e9dbd1
#
_entry.id   787761013f9ee63598c7e05f31e9dbd1
#
_cell.length_a   1.000
_cell.length_b   1.000
_cell.length_c   1.000
_cell.angle_alpha   90.00
_cell.angle_beta   90.00
_cell.angle_gamma   90.00
#
_symmetry.space_group_name_H-M   'P 1'
#
loop_
_entity.id
_entity.type
_entity.pdbx_description
1 polymer ?
#
loop_
_entity_poly.entity_id
_entity_poly.type
_entity_poly.pdbx_seq_one_letter_code
_entity_poly.pdbx_strand_id
1 'polypeptide(L)'
;MQVALLYGGRSAEHEVSINSAFTIHQALLQAGYSVHLIAITIQGGWFLQQTLNREFDTTQPLNLRPGLGIYQGEEKLQIRAAFATTHGYQGEDGNLQGTCLLCNIPLCGCDTLSSAIGMHKAIASTLFSAHGIPTVPSTTIDC
;
A
#
# COMPACT_ATOMS: atom_id res chain seq x y z
N MET A 1 -0.13 -19.96 3.83
CA MET A 1 0.87 -18.96 3.41
C MET A 1 0.61 -17.67 4.18
N GLN A 2 1.66 -17.02 4.70
CA GLN A 2 1.52 -15.76 5.45
C GLN A 2 1.61 -14.57 4.50
N VAL A 3 0.63 -13.68 4.58
CA VAL A 3 0.56 -12.45 3.78
C VAL A 3 0.41 -11.24 4.70
N ALA A 4 0.81 -10.06 4.25
CA ALA A 4 0.53 -8.82 4.93
C ALA A 4 -0.66 -8.11 4.27
N LEU A 5 -1.57 -7.57 5.07
CA LEU A 5 -2.58 -6.60 4.62
C LEU A 5 -2.17 -5.22 5.14
N LEU A 6 -1.80 -4.34 4.21
CA LEU A 6 -1.38 -2.97 4.47
C LEU A 6 -2.59 -2.04 4.30
N TYR A 7 -2.93 -1.24 5.32
CA TYR A 7 -4.12 -0.40 5.28
C TYR A 7 -3.97 0.89 6.11
N GLY A 8 -4.88 1.83 5.90
CA GLY A 8 -4.79 3.18 6.44
C GLY A 8 -4.04 4.10 5.47
N GLY A 9 -2.91 4.64 5.88
CA GLY A 9 -2.08 5.51 5.04
C GLY A 9 -2.28 7.00 5.31
N ARG A 10 -1.46 7.83 4.64
CA ARG A 10 -1.35 9.26 4.91
C ARG A 10 -2.30 10.13 4.06
N SER A 11 -3.05 9.53 3.15
CA SER A 11 -3.95 10.28 2.27
C SER A 11 -5.25 10.68 2.96
N ALA A 12 -6.00 11.55 2.32
CA ALA A 12 -7.37 11.90 2.75
C ALA A 12 -8.33 10.70 2.68
N GLU A 13 -7.93 9.61 2.00
CA GLU A 13 -8.71 8.38 1.85
C GLU A 13 -8.39 7.32 2.91
N HIS A 14 -7.78 7.72 4.03
CA HIS A 14 -7.42 6.86 5.15
C HIS A 14 -8.57 5.96 5.61
N GLU A 15 -9.73 6.54 5.86
CA GLU A 15 -10.93 5.82 6.29
C GLU A 15 -11.47 4.87 5.21
N VAL A 16 -11.36 5.24 3.94
CA VAL A 16 -11.74 4.38 2.80
C VAL A 16 -10.87 3.14 2.77
N SER A 17 -9.57 3.32 2.98
CA SER A 17 -8.60 2.23 3.09
C SER A 17 -8.96 1.24 4.21
N ILE A 18 -9.30 1.75 5.40
CA ILE A 18 -9.72 0.91 6.54
C ILE A 18 -10.98 0.12 6.19
N ASN A 19 -11.99 0.76 5.58
CA ASN A 19 -13.22 0.09 5.17
C ASN A 19 -12.93 -1.04 4.14
N SER A 20 -12.07 -0.78 3.17
CA SER A 20 -11.64 -1.76 2.18
C SER A 20 -10.93 -2.95 2.82
N ALA A 21 -10.10 -2.67 3.86
CA ALA A 21 -9.35 -3.70 4.57
C ALA A 21 -10.26 -4.74 5.23
N PHE A 22 -11.43 -4.37 5.76
CA PHE A 22 -12.38 -5.35 6.32
C PHE A 22 -12.82 -6.38 5.28
N THR A 23 -13.15 -5.93 4.06
CA THR A 23 -13.58 -6.82 2.98
C THR A 23 -12.43 -7.73 2.51
N ILE A 24 -11.26 -7.15 2.29
CA ILE A 24 -10.08 -7.89 1.82
C ILE A 24 -9.57 -8.87 2.88
N HIS A 25 -9.57 -8.48 4.16
CA HIS A 25 -9.19 -9.38 5.25
C HIS A 25 -10.08 -10.64 5.27
N GLN A 26 -11.39 -10.48 5.19
CA GLN A 26 -12.31 -11.61 5.14
C GLN A 26 -12.04 -12.52 3.92
N ALA A 27 -11.81 -11.94 2.74
CA ALA A 27 -11.49 -12.70 1.54
C ALA A 27 -10.19 -13.48 1.68
N LEU A 28 -9.14 -12.87 2.26
CA LEU A 28 -7.85 -13.54 2.49
C LEU A 28 -7.98 -14.71 3.48
N LEU A 29 -8.75 -14.54 4.57
CA LEU A 29 -9.03 -15.63 5.52
C LEU A 29 -9.82 -16.77 4.88
N GLN A 30 -10.85 -16.46 4.08
CA GLN A 30 -11.63 -17.47 3.35
C GLN A 30 -10.78 -18.23 2.33
N ALA A 31 -9.78 -17.57 1.74
CA ALA A 31 -8.81 -18.20 0.84
C ALA A 31 -7.70 -19.02 1.57
N GLY A 32 -7.77 -19.11 2.91
CA GLY A 32 -6.86 -19.92 3.73
C GLY A 32 -5.50 -19.28 4.00
N TYR A 33 -5.38 -17.96 3.87
CA TYR A 33 -4.16 -17.23 4.24
C TYR A 33 -4.13 -16.88 5.73
N SER A 34 -2.93 -16.90 6.31
CA SER A 34 -2.66 -16.25 7.59
C SER A 34 -2.26 -14.81 7.32
N VAL A 35 -2.89 -13.85 7.97
CA VAL A 35 -2.75 -12.43 7.64
C VAL A 35 -2.07 -11.66 8.76
N HIS A 36 -0.95 -11.00 8.46
CA HIS A 36 -0.39 -9.94 9.29
C HIS A 36 -1.13 -8.64 8.97
N LEU A 37 -1.88 -8.12 9.93
CA LEU A 37 -2.57 -6.84 9.81
C LEU A 37 -1.57 -5.72 10.12
N ILE A 38 -1.25 -4.88 9.13
CA ILE A 38 -0.29 -3.79 9.26
C ILE A 38 -1.01 -2.47 9.00
N ALA A 39 -1.27 -1.74 10.08
CA ALA A 39 -1.86 -0.43 10.02
C ALA A 39 -0.80 0.64 9.75
N ILE A 40 -1.10 1.56 8.82
CA ILE A 40 -0.28 2.74 8.53
C ILE A 40 -1.06 3.96 8.99
N THR A 41 -0.52 4.68 9.98
CA THR A 41 -1.17 5.87 10.51
C THR A 41 -1.14 7.05 9.53
N ILE A 42 -1.91 8.10 9.81
CA ILE A 42 -1.87 9.37 9.05
C ILE A 42 -0.48 10.02 9.13
N GLN A 43 0.27 9.81 10.21
CA GLN A 43 1.64 10.29 10.38
C GLN A 43 2.67 9.42 9.64
N GLY A 44 2.26 8.26 9.12
CA GLY A 44 3.10 7.33 8.36
C GLY A 44 3.80 6.27 9.20
N GLY A 45 3.48 6.13 10.47
CA GLY A 45 3.97 5.04 11.33
C GLY A 45 3.31 3.71 10.95
N TRP A 46 4.07 2.64 11.01
CA TRP A 46 3.62 1.27 10.71
C TRP A 46 3.50 0.46 11.99
N PHE A 47 2.36 -0.18 12.22
CA PHE A 47 2.07 -0.90 13.44
C PHE A 47 1.40 -2.25 13.16
N LEU A 48 1.87 -3.29 13.85
CA LEU A 48 1.22 -4.60 13.82
C LEU A 48 -0.07 -4.56 14.64
N GLN A 49 -1.14 -5.10 14.07
CA GLN A 49 -2.44 -5.16 14.72
C GLN A 49 -2.84 -6.61 14.99
N GLN A 50 -3.38 -6.87 16.19
CA GLN A 50 -3.92 -8.19 16.54
C GLN A 50 -5.29 -8.42 15.90
N THR A 51 -6.08 -7.36 15.78
CA THR A 51 -7.41 -7.35 15.18
C THR A 51 -7.57 -6.16 14.27
N LEU A 52 -8.42 -6.30 13.24
CA LEU A 52 -8.73 -5.22 12.34
C LEU A 52 -9.75 -4.29 13.00
N ASN A 53 -9.34 -3.10 13.37
CA ASN A 53 -10.15 -2.07 14.00
C ASN A 53 -9.98 -0.72 13.30
N ARG A 54 -10.91 0.22 13.56
CA ARG A 54 -10.79 1.59 13.07
C ARG A 54 -9.75 2.40 13.85
N GLU A 55 -9.64 2.16 15.16
CA GLU A 55 -8.61 2.75 16.01
C GLU A 55 -7.40 1.82 16.04
N PHE A 56 -6.23 2.36 15.73
CA PHE A 56 -5.00 1.58 15.63
C PHE A 56 -4.31 1.49 16.99
N ASP A 57 -3.94 0.27 17.35
CA ASP A 57 -3.00 0.05 18.44
C ASP A 57 -1.58 0.47 17.97
N THR A 58 -1.04 1.48 18.61
CA THR A 58 0.31 2.01 18.31
C THR A 58 1.39 1.51 19.27
N THR A 59 1.08 0.51 20.09
CA THR A 59 2.04 -0.09 21.03
C THR A 59 3.01 -1.07 20.39
N GLN A 60 2.72 -1.49 19.12
CA GLN A 60 3.49 -2.50 18.40
C GLN A 60 4.08 -1.93 17.10
N PRO A 61 5.08 -1.04 17.19
CA PRO A 61 5.69 -0.42 16.02
C PRO A 61 6.48 -1.45 15.21
N LEU A 62 6.45 -1.26 13.89
CA LEU A 62 7.21 -2.07 12.94
C LEU A 62 8.40 -1.28 12.39
N ASN A 63 9.50 -1.97 12.21
CA ASN A 63 10.72 -1.45 11.61
C ASN A 63 10.88 -2.00 10.19
N LEU A 64 10.94 -1.09 9.23
CA LEU A 64 11.21 -1.42 7.83
C LEU A 64 12.73 -1.45 7.65
N ARG A 65 13.30 -2.62 7.35
CA ARG A 65 14.75 -2.80 7.16
C ARG A 65 15.03 -3.12 5.70
N PRO A 66 15.53 -2.15 4.89
CA PRO A 66 15.86 -2.38 3.49
C PRO A 66 16.78 -3.58 3.30
N GLY A 67 16.47 -4.42 2.31
CA GLY A 67 17.18 -5.68 2.04
C GLY A 67 16.84 -6.82 3.00
N LEU A 68 16.18 -6.56 4.11
CA LEU A 68 15.95 -7.55 5.17
C LEU A 68 14.45 -7.89 5.37
N GLY A 69 13.56 -6.91 5.29
CA GLY A 69 12.12 -7.11 5.48
C GLY A 69 11.49 -6.19 6.53
N ILE A 70 10.37 -6.62 7.08
CA ILE A 70 9.64 -5.92 8.15
C ILE A 70 9.84 -6.66 9.46
N TYR A 71 10.11 -5.93 10.52
CA TYR A 71 10.45 -6.46 11.85
C TYR A 71 9.57 -5.85 12.94
N GLN A 72 9.20 -6.69 13.90
CA GLN A 72 8.69 -6.26 15.20
C GLN A 72 9.83 -6.42 16.23
N GLY A 73 10.39 -5.31 16.69
CA GLY A 73 11.64 -5.37 17.46
C GLY A 73 12.77 -6.02 16.65
N GLU A 74 13.29 -7.15 17.11
CA GLU A 74 14.30 -7.94 16.41
C GLU A 74 13.71 -9.15 15.65
N GLU A 75 12.42 -9.42 15.79
CA GLU A 75 11.76 -10.54 15.12
C GLU A 75 11.32 -10.13 13.72
N LYS A 76 11.77 -10.90 12.72
CA LYS A 76 11.34 -10.71 11.33
C LYS A 76 9.96 -11.31 11.10
N LEU A 77 9.03 -10.51 10.60
CA LEU A 77 7.73 -11.00 10.16
C LEU A 77 7.90 -11.89 8.91
N GLN A 78 7.29 -13.06 8.93
CA GLN A 78 7.32 -14.02 7.82
C GLN A 78 6.25 -13.65 6.79
N ILE A 79 6.56 -12.68 5.92
CA ILE A 79 5.65 -12.17 4.89
C ILE A 79 6.10 -12.69 3.53
N ARG A 80 5.22 -13.44 2.85
CA ARG A 80 5.49 -13.99 1.51
C ARG A 80 4.99 -13.07 0.40
N ALA A 81 3.96 -12.28 0.68
CA ALA A 81 3.44 -11.24 -0.20
C ALA A 81 2.64 -10.23 0.63
N ALA A 82 2.48 -9.03 0.12
CA ALA A 82 1.62 -8.01 0.70
C ALA A 82 0.47 -7.67 -0.24
N PHE A 83 -0.67 -7.34 0.34
CA PHE A 83 -1.82 -6.73 -0.29
C PHE A 83 -2.06 -5.37 0.35
N ALA A 84 -2.27 -4.32 -0.45
CA ALA A 84 -2.52 -2.98 0.08
C ALA A 84 -3.94 -2.53 -0.28
N THR A 85 -4.60 -1.93 0.69
CA THR A 85 -5.88 -1.22 0.49
C THR A 85 -5.72 0.29 0.63
N THR A 86 -4.48 0.77 0.71
CA THR A 86 -4.16 2.20 0.75
C THR A 86 -4.54 2.86 -0.57
N HIS A 87 -5.00 4.11 -0.49
CA HIS A 87 -5.41 4.91 -1.64
C HIS A 87 -4.62 6.23 -1.67
N GLY A 88 -4.51 6.81 -2.88
CA GLY A 88 -3.96 8.14 -3.10
C GLY A 88 -2.47 8.27 -2.74
N TYR A 89 -2.14 9.41 -2.14
CA TYR A 89 -0.77 9.79 -1.80
C TYR A 89 -0.08 8.78 -0.87
N GLN A 90 1.13 8.36 -1.24
CA GLN A 90 1.95 7.32 -0.59
C GLN A 90 1.31 5.90 -0.55
N GLY A 91 0.18 5.70 -1.21
CA GLY A 91 -0.44 4.39 -1.35
C GLY A 91 -0.39 3.87 -2.78
N GLU A 92 -0.68 4.74 -3.76
CA GLU A 92 -0.80 4.37 -5.17
C GLU A 92 0.22 5.07 -6.08
N ASP A 93 1.07 5.93 -5.53
CA ASP A 93 2.00 6.80 -6.26
C ASP A 93 3.41 6.21 -6.43
N GLY A 94 3.60 4.92 -6.14
CA GLY A 94 4.89 4.23 -6.24
C GLY A 94 5.68 4.20 -4.92
N ASN A 95 5.34 5.02 -3.92
CA ASN A 95 6.08 5.07 -2.65
C ASN A 95 5.92 3.78 -1.85
N LEU A 96 4.70 3.27 -1.68
CA LEU A 96 4.44 2.01 -0.99
C LEU A 96 5.06 0.83 -1.74
N GLN A 97 4.93 0.82 -3.07
CA GLN A 97 5.49 -0.19 -3.96
C GLN A 97 7.01 -0.26 -3.83
N GLY A 98 7.67 0.90 -3.87
CA GLY A 98 9.11 1.02 -3.66
C GLY A 98 9.55 0.59 -2.26
N THR A 99 8.78 0.94 -1.24
CA THR A 99 9.04 0.53 0.15
C THR A 99 8.98 -1.00 0.31
N CYS A 100 7.94 -1.63 -0.22
CA CYS A 100 7.81 -3.08 -0.21
C CYS A 100 8.95 -3.76 -1.00
N LEU A 101 9.29 -3.22 -2.17
CA LEU A 101 10.41 -3.69 -3.00
C LEU A 101 11.74 -3.62 -2.23
N LEU A 102 12.04 -2.49 -1.59
CA LEU A 102 13.24 -2.33 -0.77
C LEU A 102 13.29 -3.32 0.41
N CYS A 103 12.14 -3.69 0.96
CA CYS A 103 12.04 -4.68 2.02
C CYS A 103 11.96 -6.14 1.52
N ASN A 104 12.17 -6.40 0.22
CA ASN A 104 12.05 -7.72 -0.40
C ASN A 104 10.68 -8.38 -0.18
N ILE A 105 9.61 -7.58 -0.18
CA ILE A 105 8.23 -8.05 -0.03
C ILE A 105 7.50 -7.82 -1.36
N PRO A 106 7.11 -8.89 -2.08
CA PRO A 106 6.25 -8.77 -3.24
C PRO A 106 4.92 -8.12 -2.86
N LEU A 107 4.55 -7.03 -3.54
CA LEU A 107 3.26 -6.37 -3.38
C LEU A 107 2.33 -6.74 -4.53
N CYS A 108 1.10 -7.12 -4.21
CA CYS A 108 0.06 -7.35 -5.22
C CYS A 108 -0.37 -6.02 -5.83
N GLY A 109 -0.29 -5.92 -7.16
CA GLY A 109 -0.66 -4.71 -7.90
C GLY A 109 0.41 -4.28 -8.89
N CYS A 110 0.38 -3.00 -9.26
CA CYS A 110 1.35 -2.40 -10.16
C CYS A 110 2.71 -2.24 -9.49
N ASP A 111 3.77 -2.17 -10.30
CA ASP A 111 5.10 -1.85 -9.82
C ASP A 111 5.25 -0.34 -9.50
N THR A 112 6.42 0.03 -8.99
CA THR A 112 6.72 1.41 -8.58
C THR A 112 6.56 2.40 -9.73
N LEU A 113 7.08 2.06 -10.93
CA LEU A 113 7.04 2.95 -12.09
C LEU A 113 5.62 3.12 -12.62
N SER A 114 4.91 2.02 -12.82
CA SER A 114 3.53 2.03 -13.30
C SER A 114 2.60 2.79 -12.35
N SER A 115 2.77 2.62 -11.04
CA SER A 115 2.03 3.34 -10.01
C SER A 115 2.30 4.85 -10.07
N ALA A 116 3.57 5.26 -10.13
CA ALA A 116 3.95 6.67 -10.22
C ALA A 116 3.41 7.35 -11.48
N ILE A 117 3.52 6.68 -12.63
CA ILE A 117 2.98 7.18 -13.91
C ILE A 117 1.45 7.29 -13.85
N GLY A 118 0.77 6.23 -13.38
CA GLY A 118 -0.68 6.20 -13.31
C GLY A 118 -1.27 7.27 -12.38
N MET A 119 -0.56 7.59 -11.31
CA MET A 119 -0.97 8.63 -10.37
C MET A 119 -0.75 10.05 -10.91
N HIS A 120 0.20 10.26 -11.83
CA HIS A 120 0.50 11.56 -12.42
C HIS A 120 -0.32 11.79 -13.68
N LYS A 121 -1.49 12.42 -13.57
CA LYS A 121 -2.49 12.55 -14.65
C LYS A 121 -1.93 13.11 -15.96
N ALA A 122 -1.08 14.13 -15.91
CA ALA A 122 -0.48 14.73 -17.11
C ALA A 122 0.45 13.75 -17.83
N ILE A 123 1.31 13.02 -17.08
CA ILE A 123 2.22 12.03 -17.66
C ILE A 123 1.42 10.85 -18.23
N ALA A 124 0.46 10.32 -17.46
CA ALA A 124 -0.40 9.22 -17.92
C ALA A 124 -1.16 9.58 -19.20
N SER A 125 -1.78 10.77 -19.25
CA SER A 125 -2.49 11.27 -20.44
C SER A 125 -1.56 11.40 -21.66
N THR A 126 -0.35 11.93 -21.46
CA THR A 126 0.65 12.05 -22.53
C THR A 126 1.04 10.68 -23.09
N LEU A 127 1.31 9.71 -22.22
CA LEU A 127 1.67 8.35 -22.62
C LEU A 127 0.52 7.65 -23.35
N PHE A 128 -0.70 7.76 -22.85
CA PHE A 128 -1.87 7.17 -23.49
C PHE A 128 -2.09 7.75 -24.88
N SER A 129 -2.01 9.08 -25.03
CA SER A 129 -2.14 9.75 -26.33
C SER A 129 -1.04 9.31 -27.30
N ALA A 130 0.21 9.19 -26.85
CA ALA A 130 1.32 8.74 -27.68
C ALA A 130 1.17 7.29 -28.20
N HIS A 131 0.38 6.47 -27.48
CA HIS A 131 0.06 5.09 -27.86
C HIS A 131 -1.31 4.95 -28.57
N GLY A 132 -1.93 6.06 -28.97
CA GLY A 132 -3.21 6.06 -29.70
C GLY A 132 -4.43 5.73 -28.83
N ILE A 133 -4.30 5.76 -27.50
CA ILE A 133 -5.42 5.61 -26.59
C ILE A 133 -6.13 6.96 -26.44
N PRO A 134 -7.45 7.04 -26.70
CA PRO A 134 -8.19 8.29 -26.59
C PRO A 134 -8.11 8.88 -25.17
N THR A 135 -7.77 10.14 -25.06
CA THR A 135 -7.73 10.89 -23.80
C THR A 135 -8.59 12.14 -23.90
N VAL A 136 -9.09 12.60 -22.76
CA VAL A 136 -9.78 13.89 -22.67
C VAL A 136 -8.75 15.01 -22.89
N PRO A 137 -9.03 16.00 -23.77
CA PRO A 137 -8.18 17.18 -23.91
C PRO A 137 -7.97 17.87 -22.54
N SER A 138 -6.71 18.10 -22.20
CA SER A 138 -6.36 18.68 -20.91
C SER A 138 -5.20 19.66 -21.05
N THR A 139 -5.12 20.61 -20.12
CA THR A 139 -4.00 21.56 -20.00
C THR A 139 -3.43 21.44 -18.59
N THR A 140 -2.11 21.31 -18.50
CA THR A 140 -1.41 21.35 -17.22
C THR A 140 -1.11 22.81 -16.86
N ILE A 141 -1.43 23.19 -15.62
CA ILE A 141 -1.10 24.49 -15.05
C ILE A 141 -0.12 24.22 -13.93
N ASP A 142 1.07 24.78 -14.02
CA ASP A 142 2.07 24.75 -12.94
C ASP A 142 1.71 25.85 -11.94
N CYS A 143 1.59 25.47 -10.66
CA CYS A 143 1.30 26.38 -9.55
C CYS A 143 2.54 26.64 -8.70
#